data_e37e8ebeb327944b43b0abe42d13d98c
#
_entry.id   e37e8ebeb327944b43b0abe42d13d98c
#
_cell.length_a   1.000
_cell.length_b   1.000
_cell.length_c   1.000
_cell.angle_alpha   90.00
_cell.angle_beta   90.00
_cell.angle_gamma   90.00
#
_symmetry.space_group_name_H-M   'P 1'
#
loop_
_entity.id
_entity.type
_entity.pdbx_description
1 polymer ?
#
loop_
_entity_poly.entity_id
_entity_poly.type
_entity_poly.pdbx_seq_one_letter_code
_entity_poly.pdbx_strand_id
1 'polypeptide(L)'
;MHRYRSHTCGALRESNIGETVRLSGWVHRVRDHGGVLFIDLRDHYGLTQCVVDPDSPAFSLAEKLRSEFVVRMDGKARRRPEGTDNDDLPTGKIEVYVSEIEVLGPAGDLPLPVFGDQEYPEDIRLKYRFLDLRREKLHQNIMTRVSIIDSMRCRMKEQGFFEFNTPILTASSPEGARDFLVPSRIHPGKFYALPQAPQQYKQLLMMSGFDRYFQIAPCFRDEDPRADRLPGEFYQLDVEMSFVTQDDVFAAMEPVITGVFEEFAKGKPVTKGWRRIPFAEALRKYGSDKPDLRNPIEMQDVSGHFRGSGFKVFARMLEDPKNQVWAIPAPGGGSRAFCDRMNSWAQGEGQPGLGYIMWREGGEGAGPLANNIGPERTAAIRAQLGVKEGDAAFFVAGDPDKFWKFSGLARNKVGEELNLTDKERFELAWIVDFPMYEYNEDDKKVDFSHNPFSMPQGGLDALKGQDPLTIKAFQYDITCNGYEIASGGIRNHVPEAMVKAFEIAGYGEQEVVERFGGMYRAFQYGAPPHGGMAAGVDRIVMLLCGTTNLREISLFPMNQQAMDLLMGAPSEATTKQLRELHIRVNLPQK
;
A
#
# COMPACT_ATOMS: atom_id res chain seq x y z
N MET A 1 -46.45 -4.67 -7.39
CA MET A 1 -45.22 -3.89 -7.03
C MET A 1 -44.59 -4.54 -5.82
N HIS A 2 -43.24 -4.61 -5.77
CA HIS A 2 -42.55 -5.16 -4.61
C HIS A 2 -42.83 -4.30 -3.36
N ARG A 3 -42.81 -4.88 -2.14
CA ARG A 3 -43.20 -4.20 -0.89
C ARG A 3 -42.35 -2.93 -0.61
N TYR A 4 -41.05 -2.95 -0.90
CA TYR A 4 -40.16 -1.87 -0.55
C TYR A 4 -39.73 -1.00 -1.73
N ARG A 5 -39.53 -1.54 -2.93
CA ARG A 5 -39.10 -0.74 -4.08
C ARG A 5 -39.44 -1.41 -5.42
N SER A 6 -39.82 -0.60 -6.42
CA SER A 6 -39.89 -0.99 -7.82
C SER A 6 -38.62 -0.67 -8.58
N HIS A 7 -37.93 0.43 -8.18
CA HIS A 7 -36.69 0.92 -8.76
C HIS A 7 -35.71 1.30 -7.65
N THR A 8 -34.42 1.32 -7.96
CA THR A 8 -33.40 1.94 -7.11
C THR A 8 -33.39 3.45 -7.28
N CYS A 9 -32.84 4.18 -6.30
CA CYS A 9 -32.76 5.64 -6.37
C CYS A 9 -31.84 6.16 -7.48
N GLY A 10 -30.98 5.32 -8.04
CA GLY A 10 -30.12 5.67 -9.18
C GLY A 10 -30.64 5.23 -10.54
N ALA A 11 -31.76 4.48 -10.61
CA ALA A 11 -32.19 3.80 -11.84
C ALA A 11 -33.10 4.65 -12.74
N LEU A 12 -33.81 5.62 -12.19
CA LEU A 12 -34.85 6.35 -12.93
C LEU A 12 -34.25 7.25 -14.02
N ARG A 13 -34.91 7.26 -15.18
CA ARG A 13 -34.56 8.05 -16.38
C ARG A 13 -35.81 8.69 -16.99
N GLU A 14 -35.63 9.52 -18.00
CA GLU A 14 -36.74 10.15 -18.75
C GLU A 14 -37.73 9.12 -19.31
N SER A 15 -37.28 7.89 -19.60
CA SER A 15 -38.15 6.79 -20.04
C SER A 15 -39.17 6.36 -19.01
N ASN A 16 -38.98 6.65 -17.73
CA ASN A 16 -39.91 6.32 -16.65
C ASN A 16 -40.94 7.41 -16.37
N ILE A 17 -40.93 8.51 -17.15
CA ILE A 17 -41.92 9.59 -16.97
C ILE A 17 -43.35 9.06 -17.17
N GLY A 18 -44.19 9.36 -16.18
CA GLY A 18 -45.58 8.89 -16.14
C GLY A 18 -45.79 7.57 -15.39
N GLU A 19 -44.74 6.83 -15.07
CA GLU A 19 -44.82 5.62 -14.25
C GLU A 19 -45.09 5.92 -12.78
N THR A 20 -45.85 5.06 -12.14
CA THR A 20 -45.95 5.01 -10.68
C THR A 20 -44.79 4.18 -10.15
N VAL A 21 -43.93 4.79 -9.36
CA VAL A 21 -42.70 4.17 -8.83
C VAL A 21 -42.73 4.11 -7.31
N ARG A 22 -42.02 3.14 -6.76
CA ARG A 22 -41.77 2.97 -5.34
C ARG A 22 -40.30 2.96 -5.11
N LEU A 23 -39.82 3.91 -4.31
CA LEU A 23 -38.42 4.03 -3.91
C LEU A 23 -38.29 3.79 -2.41
N SER A 24 -37.19 3.18 -1.97
CA SER A 24 -36.81 3.09 -0.58
C SER A 24 -35.34 3.45 -0.41
N GLY A 25 -35.05 4.25 0.60
CA GLY A 25 -33.70 4.74 0.86
C GLY A 25 -33.63 5.59 2.12
N TRP A 26 -32.51 6.24 2.26
CA TRP A 26 -32.24 7.22 3.32
C TRP A 26 -32.57 8.62 2.85
N VAL A 27 -33.24 9.40 3.68
CA VAL A 27 -33.45 10.83 3.47
C VAL A 27 -32.09 11.51 3.57
N HIS A 28 -31.51 11.90 2.44
CA HIS A 28 -30.21 12.55 2.38
C HIS A 28 -30.30 14.01 2.80
N ARG A 29 -31.28 14.73 2.24
CA ARG A 29 -31.52 16.14 2.47
C ARG A 29 -32.98 16.50 2.28
N VAL A 30 -33.50 17.39 3.13
CA VAL A 30 -34.83 18.01 2.97
C VAL A 30 -34.64 19.51 2.78
N ARG A 31 -35.30 20.09 1.76
CA ARG A 31 -35.31 21.51 1.45
C ARG A 31 -36.75 21.98 1.33
N ASP A 32 -37.08 23.11 1.95
CA ASP A 32 -38.37 23.78 1.80
C ASP A 32 -38.18 24.99 0.86
N HIS A 33 -38.96 25.04 -0.21
CA HIS A 33 -39.02 26.15 -1.14
C HIS A 33 -40.47 26.63 -1.29
N GLY A 34 -40.84 27.57 -0.46
CA GLY A 34 -42.17 28.19 -0.54
C GLY A 34 -43.33 27.25 -0.18
N GLY A 35 -43.09 26.30 0.72
CA GLY A 35 -44.06 25.32 1.15
C GLY A 35 -44.06 24.01 0.34
N VAL A 36 -43.24 23.88 -0.68
CA VAL A 36 -42.99 22.62 -1.39
C VAL A 36 -41.74 21.98 -0.84
N LEU A 37 -41.83 20.72 -0.43
CA LEU A 37 -40.69 19.99 0.13
C LEU A 37 -39.97 19.21 -0.98
N PHE A 38 -38.66 19.42 -1.09
CA PHE A 38 -37.75 18.69 -1.95
C PHE A 38 -36.91 17.76 -1.08
N ILE A 39 -37.05 16.46 -1.29
CA ILE A 39 -36.38 15.42 -0.52
C ILE A 39 -35.44 14.66 -1.45
N ASP A 40 -34.16 14.73 -1.18
CA ASP A 40 -33.17 13.92 -1.87
C ASP A 40 -33.15 12.55 -1.20
N LEU A 41 -33.66 11.52 -1.87
CA LEU A 41 -33.70 10.14 -1.37
C LEU A 41 -32.53 9.36 -1.96
N ARG A 42 -31.69 8.75 -1.11
CA ARG A 42 -30.47 8.04 -1.48
C ARG A 42 -30.55 6.56 -1.13
N ASP A 43 -30.07 5.72 -2.03
CA ASP A 43 -29.74 4.32 -1.72
C ASP A 43 -28.30 4.00 -2.16
N HIS A 44 -27.94 2.71 -2.20
CA HIS A 44 -26.63 2.26 -2.68
C HIS A 44 -26.32 2.68 -4.12
N TYR A 45 -27.34 2.79 -4.96
CA TYR A 45 -27.21 2.98 -6.41
C TYR A 45 -27.24 4.43 -6.85
N GLY A 46 -27.63 5.35 -5.98
CA GLY A 46 -27.68 6.76 -6.31
C GLY A 46 -28.71 7.55 -5.52
N LEU A 47 -29.10 8.68 -6.11
CA LEU A 47 -29.98 9.67 -5.50
C LEU A 47 -31.09 10.07 -6.48
N THR A 48 -32.32 10.19 -5.98
CA THR A 48 -33.46 10.74 -6.71
C THR A 48 -34.10 11.87 -5.91
N GLN A 49 -34.41 12.98 -6.55
CA GLN A 49 -35.23 14.05 -5.98
C GLN A 49 -36.68 13.63 -5.92
N CYS A 50 -37.26 13.68 -4.73
CA CYS A 50 -38.67 13.47 -4.46
C CYS A 50 -39.32 14.81 -4.07
N VAL A 51 -40.50 15.10 -4.60
CA VAL A 51 -41.22 16.36 -4.37
C VAL A 51 -42.53 16.07 -3.66
N VAL A 52 -42.81 16.83 -2.61
CA VAL A 52 -44.05 16.74 -1.83
C VAL A 52 -44.69 18.11 -1.77
N ASP A 53 -45.84 18.26 -2.45
CA ASP A 53 -46.62 19.49 -2.42
C ASP A 53 -47.47 19.57 -1.15
N PRO A 54 -47.87 20.77 -0.73
CA PRO A 54 -48.79 20.96 0.44
C PRO A 54 -50.11 20.20 0.33
N ASP A 55 -50.59 19.97 -0.90
CA ASP A 55 -51.85 19.25 -1.15
C ASP A 55 -51.66 17.72 -1.15
N SER A 56 -50.41 17.23 -1.06
CA SER A 56 -50.17 15.78 -0.99
C SER A 56 -50.61 15.21 0.34
N PRO A 57 -51.27 14.04 0.37
CA PRO A 57 -51.58 13.33 1.61
C PRO A 57 -50.35 12.99 2.44
N ALA A 58 -49.19 12.93 1.80
CA ALA A 58 -47.90 12.64 2.45
C ALA A 58 -47.24 13.86 3.13
N PHE A 59 -47.76 15.09 2.91
CA PHE A 59 -47.09 16.33 3.32
C PHE A 59 -46.86 16.42 4.82
N SER A 60 -47.85 16.12 5.65
CA SER A 60 -47.75 16.20 7.10
C SER A 60 -46.70 15.24 7.70
N LEU A 61 -46.42 14.13 7.00
CA LEU A 61 -45.36 13.20 7.37
C LEU A 61 -44.00 13.66 6.82
N ALA A 62 -44.01 14.23 5.60
CA ALA A 62 -42.81 14.74 4.96
C ALA A 62 -42.13 15.86 5.75
N GLU A 63 -42.92 16.78 6.36
CA GLU A 63 -42.40 17.84 7.23
C GLU A 63 -41.66 17.34 8.49
N LYS A 64 -41.93 16.11 8.92
CA LYS A 64 -41.33 15.48 10.08
C LYS A 64 -40.07 14.67 9.77
N LEU A 65 -39.79 14.46 8.49
CA LEU A 65 -38.62 13.72 8.06
C LEU A 65 -37.32 14.48 8.40
N ARG A 66 -36.35 13.73 8.89
CA ARG A 66 -34.99 14.22 9.15
C ARG A 66 -33.99 13.43 8.34
N SER A 67 -32.79 14.00 8.22
CA SER A 67 -31.68 13.33 7.55
C SER A 67 -31.45 11.92 8.13
N GLU A 68 -31.15 11.01 7.24
CA GLU A 68 -30.90 9.57 7.51
C GLU A 68 -32.10 8.75 8.02
N PHE A 69 -33.33 9.30 8.04
CA PHE A 69 -34.51 8.44 8.15
C PHE A 69 -34.57 7.49 6.97
N VAL A 70 -34.87 6.24 7.21
CA VAL A 70 -35.14 5.26 6.15
C VAL A 70 -36.63 5.29 5.82
N VAL A 71 -36.95 5.60 4.59
CA VAL A 71 -38.33 5.74 4.15
C VAL A 71 -38.62 4.95 2.87
N ARG A 72 -39.90 4.61 2.67
CA ARG A 72 -40.48 4.22 1.39
C ARG A 72 -41.32 5.38 0.88
N MET A 73 -41.16 5.73 -0.38
CA MET A 73 -41.92 6.77 -1.05
C MET A 73 -42.55 6.20 -2.31
N ASP A 74 -43.85 6.36 -2.43
CA ASP A 74 -44.61 6.00 -3.62
C ASP A 74 -45.04 7.29 -4.33
N GLY A 75 -44.85 7.35 -5.64
CA GLY A 75 -45.18 8.54 -6.38
C GLY A 75 -45.06 8.36 -7.89
N LYS A 76 -45.35 9.42 -8.62
CA LYS A 76 -45.29 9.44 -10.07
C LYS A 76 -43.99 10.10 -10.55
N ALA A 77 -43.25 9.41 -11.41
CA ALA A 77 -42.07 9.99 -12.04
C ALA A 77 -42.48 11.06 -13.06
N ARG A 78 -41.88 12.22 -13.02
CA ARG A 78 -42.11 13.33 -13.94
C ARG A 78 -40.82 14.02 -14.35
N ARG A 79 -40.85 14.76 -15.44
CA ARG A 79 -39.77 15.66 -15.86
C ARG A 79 -39.64 16.79 -14.84
N ARG A 80 -38.42 17.16 -14.48
CA ARG A 80 -38.18 18.38 -13.69
C ARG A 80 -38.63 19.60 -14.49
N PRO A 81 -39.05 20.71 -13.84
CA PRO A 81 -39.32 21.97 -14.50
C PRO A 81 -38.12 22.42 -15.35
N GLU A 82 -38.42 23.11 -16.44
CA GLU A 82 -37.40 23.65 -17.36
C GLU A 82 -36.38 24.52 -16.57
N GLY A 83 -35.09 24.32 -16.82
CA GLY A 83 -34.01 25.05 -16.14
C GLY A 83 -33.64 24.53 -14.74
N THR A 84 -34.23 23.41 -14.27
CA THR A 84 -33.91 22.83 -12.98
C THR A 84 -33.22 21.44 -13.06
N ASP A 85 -32.77 21.10 -14.27
CA ASP A 85 -32.00 19.87 -14.50
C ASP A 85 -30.69 19.89 -13.67
N ASN A 86 -30.28 18.74 -13.19
CA ASN A 86 -29.03 18.55 -12.49
C ASN A 86 -28.17 17.52 -13.25
N ASP A 87 -27.23 18.01 -14.03
CA ASP A 87 -26.35 17.18 -14.87
C ASP A 87 -25.36 16.33 -14.05
N ASP A 88 -25.15 16.64 -12.76
CA ASP A 88 -24.27 15.86 -11.86
C ASP A 88 -24.92 14.53 -11.43
N LEU A 89 -26.23 14.37 -11.64
CA LEU A 89 -26.96 13.18 -11.27
C LEU A 89 -27.51 12.43 -12.48
N PRO A 90 -27.32 11.10 -12.57
CA PRO A 90 -27.96 10.29 -13.64
C PRO A 90 -29.48 10.42 -13.69
N THR A 91 -30.11 10.73 -12.54
CA THR A 91 -31.56 10.96 -12.36
C THR A 91 -31.94 12.44 -12.47
N GLY A 92 -30.99 13.31 -12.75
CA GLY A 92 -31.13 14.75 -12.58
C GLY A 92 -32.13 15.46 -13.50
N LYS A 93 -32.65 14.76 -14.51
CA LYS A 93 -33.72 15.26 -15.40
C LYS A 93 -35.13 14.92 -14.94
N ILE A 94 -35.26 14.05 -13.94
CA ILE A 94 -36.57 13.59 -13.43
C ILE A 94 -36.68 13.86 -11.94
N GLU A 95 -37.90 13.83 -11.44
CA GLU A 95 -38.24 13.85 -10.03
C GLU A 95 -39.44 12.96 -9.78
N VAL A 96 -39.63 12.52 -8.54
CA VAL A 96 -40.78 11.72 -8.15
C VAL A 96 -41.75 12.59 -7.34
N TYR A 97 -42.96 12.73 -7.88
CA TYR A 97 -44.07 13.43 -7.20
C TYR A 97 -44.74 12.50 -6.22
N VAL A 98 -44.48 12.69 -4.93
CA VAL A 98 -44.81 11.72 -3.87
C VAL A 98 -46.27 11.80 -3.45
N SER A 99 -46.95 10.66 -3.40
CA SER A 99 -48.32 10.52 -2.90
C SER A 99 -48.41 9.80 -1.56
N GLU A 100 -47.45 8.92 -1.25
CA GLU A 100 -47.42 8.15 -0.01
C GLU A 100 -45.99 8.06 0.54
N ILE A 101 -45.84 8.16 1.86
CA ILE A 101 -44.61 7.93 2.58
C ILE A 101 -44.85 6.95 3.72
N GLU A 102 -43.91 6.00 3.89
CA GLU A 102 -43.84 5.12 5.05
C GLU A 102 -42.44 5.27 5.69
N VAL A 103 -42.37 5.57 6.97
CA VAL A 103 -41.11 5.56 7.71
C VAL A 103 -40.79 4.12 8.10
N LEU A 104 -39.72 3.59 7.53
CA LEU A 104 -39.23 2.22 7.77
C LEU A 104 -38.28 2.18 8.98
N GLY A 105 -37.54 3.26 9.22
CA GLY A 105 -36.63 3.39 10.35
C GLY A 105 -36.29 4.86 10.63
N PRO A 106 -36.69 5.38 11.79
CA PRO A 106 -36.29 6.73 12.19
C PRO A 106 -34.80 6.77 12.59
N ALA A 107 -34.15 7.91 12.42
CA ALA A 107 -32.79 8.17 12.89
C ALA A 107 -32.83 9.12 14.10
N GLY A 108 -31.92 8.91 15.05
CA GLY A 108 -31.65 9.88 16.12
C GLY A 108 -30.76 11.04 15.63
N ASP A 109 -30.31 11.84 16.58
CA ASP A 109 -29.34 12.90 16.29
C ASP A 109 -28.01 12.29 15.82
N LEU A 110 -27.55 12.76 14.65
CA LEU A 110 -26.37 12.18 14.01
C LEU A 110 -25.08 12.68 14.68
N PRO A 111 -24.20 11.79 15.14
CA PRO A 111 -22.90 12.18 15.70
C PRO A 111 -21.95 12.76 14.65
N LEU A 112 -22.19 12.47 13.38
CA LEU A 112 -21.55 13.08 12.22
C LEU A 112 -22.54 13.15 11.05
N PRO A 113 -22.61 14.27 10.31
CA PRO A 113 -23.38 14.35 9.08
C PRO A 113 -22.82 13.41 7.99
N VAL A 114 -23.75 12.84 7.21
CA VAL A 114 -23.40 11.94 6.10
C VAL A 114 -23.09 12.72 4.82
N PHE A 115 -23.61 13.93 4.68
CA PHE A 115 -23.41 14.80 3.52
C PHE A 115 -22.40 15.92 3.79
N GLY A 116 -21.78 16.44 2.70
CA GLY A 116 -20.78 17.51 2.76
C GLY A 116 -19.35 17.00 2.98
N ASP A 117 -18.38 17.90 2.77
CA ASP A 117 -16.94 17.59 2.79
C ASP A 117 -16.28 17.87 4.14
N GLN A 118 -17.06 18.13 5.18
CA GLN A 118 -16.54 18.41 6.52
C GLN A 118 -15.76 17.21 7.06
N GLU A 119 -14.54 17.48 7.53
CA GLU A 119 -13.72 16.48 8.21
C GLU A 119 -14.16 16.30 9.66
N TYR A 120 -14.07 15.07 10.15
CA TYR A 120 -14.36 14.69 11.52
C TYR A 120 -13.17 13.96 12.13
N PRO A 121 -12.98 14.04 13.46
CA PRO A 121 -11.96 13.24 14.15
C PRO A 121 -12.10 11.75 13.83
N GLU A 122 -10.97 11.10 13.63
CA GLU A 122 -10.93 9.69 13.20
C GLU A 122 -11.69 8.77 14.17
N ASP A 123 -11.57 8.99 15.48
CA ASP A 123 -12.24 8.18 16.49
C ASP A 123 -13.77 8.23 16.36
N ILE A 124 -14.34 9.39 16.04
CA ILE A 124 -15.79 9.51 15.79
C ILE A 124 -16.17 8.75 14.53
N ARG A 125 -15.39 8.91 13.45
CA ARG A 125 -15.60 8.21 12.18
C ARG A 125 -15.53 6.69 12.34
N LEU A 126 -14.58 6.18 13.13
CA LEU A 126 -14.41 4.74 13.38
C LEU A 126 -15.50 4.19 14.31
N LYS A 127 -15.87 4.93 15.36
CA LYS A 127 -16.94 4.54 16.28
C LYS A 127 -18.31 4.45 15.59
N TYR A 128 -18.58 5.37 14.68
CA TYR A 128 -19.81 5.40 13.87
C TYR A 128 -19.53 5.06 12.41
N ARG A 129 -18.68 4.07 12.19
CA ARG A 129 -18.19 3.71 10.85
C ARG A 129 -19.30 3.43 9.85
N PHE A 130 -20.43 2.88 10.28
CA PHE A 130 -21.61 2.65 9.44
C PHE A 130 -22.24 3.94 8.89
N LEU A 131 -22.10 5.08 9.58
CA LEU A 131 -22.49 6.40 9.06
C LEU A 131 -21.41 6.95 8.11
N ASP A 132 -20.16 6.85 8.48
CA ASP A 132 -19.04 7.29 7.67
C ASP A 132 -18.99 6.57 6.31
N LEU A 133 -19.31 5.27 6.28
CA LEU A 133 -19.43 4.46 5.05
C LEU A 133 -20.59 4.91 4.13
N ARG A 134 -21.55 5.69 4.61
CA ARG A 134 -22.59 6.31 3.78
C ARG A 134 -22.11 7.58 3.08
N ARG A 135 -20.98 8.17 3.52
CA ARG A 135 -20.40 9.36 2.90
C ARG A 135 -19.81 9.00 1.53
N GLU A 136 -20.07 9.83 0.55
CA GLU A 136 -19.81 9.55 -0.86
C GLU A 136 -18.36 9.11 -1.13
N LYS A 137 -17.38 9.89 -0.68
CA LYS A 137 -15.96 9.61 -0.91
C LYS A 137 -15.52 8.25 -0.36
N LEU A 138 -15.91 7.95 0.90
CA LEU A 138 -15.56 6.68 1.51
C LEU A 138 -16.28 5.52 0.86
N HIS A 139 -17.58 5.68 0.55
CA HIS A 139 -18.37 4.69 -0.17
C HIS A 139 -17.73 4.35 -1.53
N GLN A 140 -17.34 5.36 -2.30
CA GLN A 140 -16.66 5.18 -3.59
C GLN A 140 -15.31 4.47 -3.44
N ASN A 141 -14.51 4.79 -2.41
CA ASN A 141 -13.25 4.10 -2.15
C ASN A 141 -13.48 2.60 -1.90
N ILE A 142 -14.48 2.26 -1.09
CA ILE A 142 -14.83 0.86 -0.81
C ILE A 142 -15.32 0.15 -2.07
N MET A 143 -16.17 0.78 -2.87
CA MET A 143 -16.63 0.19 -4.14
C MET A 143 -15.49 0.03 -5.15
N THR A 144 -14.56 0.97 -5.20
CA THR A 144 -13.33 0.85 -5.99
C THR A 144 -12.50 -0.35 -5.52
N ARG A 145 -12.34 -0.54 -4.20
CA ARG A 145 -11.67 -1.72 -3.65
C ARG A 145 -12.32 -3.02 -4.11
N VAL A 146 -13.64 -3.11 -4.02
CA VAL A 146 -14.40 -4.30 -4.47
C VAL A 146 -14.14 -4.57 -5.95
N SER A 147 -14.21 -3.56 -6.79
CA SER A 147 -13.98 -3.68 -8.23
C SER A 147 -12.53 -4.07 -8.57
N ILE A 148 -11.55 -3.52 -7.86
CA ILE A 148 -10.11 -3.87 -8.01
C ILE A 148 -9.90 -5.35 -7.69
N ILE A 149 -10.46 -5.85 -6.59
CA ILE A 149 -10.32 -7.26 -6.20
C ILE A 149 -10.97 -8.17 -7.25
N ASP A 150 -12.13 -7.80 -7.78
CA ASP A 150 -12.80 -8.55 -8.83
C ASP A 150 -11.98 -8.57 -10.13
N SER A 151 -11.43 -7.43 -10.53
CA SER A 151 -10.52 -7.33 -11.68
C SER A 151 -9.27 -8.19 -11.50
N MET A 152 -8.66 -8.20 -10.30
CA MET A 152 -7.54 -9.09 -9.99
C MET A 152 -7.91 -10.55 -10.20
N ARG A 153 -9.07 -10.98 -9.67
CA ARG A 153 -9.55 -12.36 -9.81
C ARG A 153 -9.79 -12.75 -11.28
N CYS A 154 -10.44 -11.89 -12.06
CA CYS A 154 -10.68 -12.13 -13.47
C CYS A 154 -9.38 -12.31 -14.23
N ARG A 155 -8.42 -11.39 -14.07
CA ARG A 155 -7.12 -11.43 -14.74
C ARG A 155 -6.29 -12.64 -14.33
N MET A 156 -6.31 -13.05 -13.06
CA MET A 156 -5.63 -14.26 -12.61
C MET A 156 -6.22 -15.52 -13.27
N LYS A 157 -7.53 -15.63 -13.34
CA LYS A 157 -8.20 -16.76 -14.00
C LYS A 157 -7.92 -16.81 -15.51
N GLU A 158 -7.86 -15.65 -16.17
CA GLU A 158 -7.47 -15.54 -17.59
C GLU A 158 -6.04 -16.03 -17.83
N GLN A 159 -5.13 -15.88 -16.85
CA GLN A 159 -3.79 -16.44 -16.87
C GLN A 159 -3.73 -17.94 -16.50
N GLY A 160 -4.85 -18.59 -16.29
CA GLY A 160 -4.95 -20.02 -15.96
C GLY A 160 -4.68 -20.37 -14.50
N PHE A 161 -4.78 -19.41 -13.59
CA PHE A 161 -4.68 -19.67 -12.17
C PHE A 161 -6.01 -20.13 -11.55
N PHE A 162 -5.90 -20.94 -10.52
CA PHE A 162 -7.03 -21.41 -9.71
C PHE A 162 -7.01 -20.72 -8.34
N GLU A 163 -8.18 -20.28 -7.87
CA GLU A 163 -8.32 -19.68 -6.54
C GLU A 163 -8.51 -20.78 -5.49
N PHE A 164 -7.61 -20.81 -4.51
CA PHE A 164 -7.65 -21.75 -3.38
C PHE A 164 -7.79 -20.98 -2.07
N ASN A 165 -8.25 -21.67 -1.04
CA ASN A 165 -8.28 -21.16 0.33
C ASN A 165 -7.34 -22.01 1.19
N THR A 166 -6.52 -21.35 1.98
CA THR A 166 -5.61 -21.98 2.93
C THR A 166 -6.12 -21.82 4.38
N PRO A 167 -5.69 -22.66 5.33
CA PRO A 167 -6.15 -22.57 6.71
C PRO A 167 -5.83 -21.23 7.37
N ILE A 168 -6.80 -20.72 8.16
CA ILE A 168 -6.63 -19.52 9.00
C ILE A 168 -6.10 -19.91 10.39
N LEU A 169 -6.53 -21.03 10.96
CA LEU A 169 -5.92 -21.56 12.19
C LEU A 169 -4.77 -22.48 11.80
N THR A 170 -3.53 -22.06 12.10
CA THR A 170 -2.32 -22.78 11.71
C THR A 170 -1.29 -22.81 12.84
N ALA A 171 -0.11 -23.29 12.56
CA ALA A 171 1.03 -23.20 13.46
C ALA A 171 1.70 -21.82 13.35
N SER A 172 2.40 -21.41 14.41
CA SER A 172 3.28 -20.25 14.39
C SER A 172 4.29 -20.36 13.26
N SER A 173 4.52 -19.27 12.54
CA SER A 173 5.44 -19.20 11.41
C SER A 173 6.52 -18.15 11.69
N PRO A 174 7.80 -18.49 11.49
CA PRO A 174 8.91 -17.57 11.76
C PRO A 174 9.14 -16.58 10.62
N GLU A 175 8.10 -15.91 10.13
CA GLU A 175 8.17 -14.97 9.00
C GLU A 175 8.55 -13.53 9.40
N GLY A 176 9.03 -13.33 10.62
CA GLY A 176 9.64 -12.06 11.07
C GLY A 176 8.71 -11.11 11.85
N ALA A 177 7.39 -11.18 11.68
CA ALA A 177 6.44 -10.43 12.50
C ALA A 177 6.02 -11.23 13.75
N ARG A 178 5.34 -10.57 14.70
CA ARG A 178 4.72 -11.27 15.84
C ARG A 178 3.41 -11.90 15.40
N ASP A 179 3.16 -13.14 15.87
CA ASP A 179 1.92 -13.87 15.60
C ASP A 179 0.79 -13.41 16.52
N PHE A 180 -0.45 -13.42 16.00
CA PHE A 180 -1.64 -13.49 16.82
C PHE A 180 -1.89 -14.94 17.23
N LEU A 181 -1.92 -15.22 18.54
CA LEU A 181 -2.07 -16.56 19.07
C LEU A 181 -3.51 -16.82 19.52
N VAL A 182 -4.04 -17.99 19.15
CA VAL A 182 -5.38 -18.44 19.52
C VAL A 182 -5.24 -19.70 20.41
N PRO A 183 -5.64 -19.67 21.69
CA PRO A 183 -5.47 -20.79 22.59
C PRO A 183 -6.38 -21.96 22.21
N SER A 184 -5.86 -23.19 22.32
CA SER A 184 -6.62 -24.41 22.08
C SER A 184 -7.33 -24.88 23.35
N ARG A 185 -8.66 -25.02 23.31
CA ARG A 185 -9.44 -25.60 24.41
C ARG A 185 -9.19 -27.10 24.58
N ILE A 186 -8.92 -27.82 23.48
CA ILE A 186 -8.75 -29.29 23.47
C ILE A 186 -7.34 -29.68 23.87
N HIS A 187 -6.36 -28.83 23.63
CA HIS A 187 -4.95 -29.08 23.96
C HIS A 187 -4.44 -28.02 24.93
N PRO A 188 -4.61 -28.19 26.24
CA PRO A 188 -4.20 -27.22 27.24
C PRO A 188 -2.73 -26.79 27.10
N GLY A 189 -2.48 -25.47 27.17
CA GLY A 189 -1.15 -24.90 27.03
C GLY A 189 -0.62 -24.83 25.58
N LYS A 190 -1.41 -25.26 24.58
CA LYS A 190 -1.07 -25.11 23.15
C LYS A 190 -1.92 -24.06 22.46
N PHE A 191 -1.32 -23.44 21.46
CA PHE A 191 -1.93 -22.35 20.69
C PHE A 191 -1.89 -22.65 19.21
N TYR A 192 -2.92 -22.23 18.51
CA TYR A 192 -2.87 -21.96 17.07
C TYR A 192 -2.34 -20.53 16.87
N ALA A 193 -1.84 -20.26 15.67
CA ALA A 193 -1.53 -18.90 15.22
C ALA A 193 -2.43 -18.52 14.06
N LEU A 194 -2.70 -17.20 13.90
CA LEU A 194 -3.26 -16.67 12.66
C LEU A 194 -2.12 -16.50 11.64
N PRO A 195 -2.34 -16.78 10.34
CA PRO A 195 -1.25 -16.79 9.36
C PRO A 195 -0.75 -15.39 9.05
N GLN A 196 0.55 -15.18 9.11
CA GLN A 196 1.19 -13.94 8.66
C GLN A 196 1.13 -13.79 7.13
N ALA A 197 1.17 -14.90 6.43
CA ALA A 197 0.93 -15.11 5.01
C ALA A 197 0.75 -16.62 4.77
N PRO A 198 0.14 -17.07 3.67
CA PRO A 198 -0.01 -18.49 3.37
C PRO A 198 1.25 -19.12 2.76
N GLN A 199 2.45 -18.63 3.10
CA GLN A 199 3.72 -18.95 2.43
C GLN A 199 4.02 -20.45 2.41
N GLN A 200 3.90 -21.15 3.55
CA GLN A 200 4.17 -22.58 3.57
C GLN A 200 3.10 -23.38 2.84
N TYR A 201 1.83 -22.98 2.96
CA TYR A 201 0.72 -23.69 2.32
C TYR A 201 0.74 -23.58 0.80
N LYS A 202 1.05 -22.41 0.24
CA LYS A 202 1.15 -22.26 -1.20
C LYS A 202 2.29 -23.08 -1.80
N GLN A 203 3.42 -23.19 -1.10
CA GLN A 203 4.50 -24.08 -1.52
C GLN A 203 4.09 -25.56 -1.39
N LEU A 204 3.38 -25.95 -0.32
CA LEU A 204 2.84 -27.30 -0.18
C LEU A 204 1.83 -27.64 -1.29
N LEU A 205 1.04 -26.67 -1.80
CA LEU A 205 0.18 -26.89 -2.96
C LEU A 205 0.99 -27.25 -4.20
N MET A 206 2.14 -26.62 -4.41
CA MET A 206 3.03 -26.98 -5.53
C MET A 206 3.56 -28.42 -5.38
N MET A 207 3.97 -28.83 -4.15
CA MET A 207 4.35 -30.22 -3.87
C MET A 207 3.19 -31.21 -3.99
N SER A 208 1.96 -30.73 -3.86
CA SER A 208 0.74 -31.54 -4.01
C SER A 208 0.30 -31.73 -5.47
N GLY A 209 1.09 -31.20 -6.43
CA GLY A 209 0.83 -31.36 -7.86
C GLY A 209 -0.10 -30.30 -8.47
N PHE A 210 -0.43 -29.25 -7.73
CA PHE A 210 -1.11 -28.08 -8.31
C PHE A 210 -0.08 -27.17 -8.98
N ASP A 211 -0.46 -26.55 -10.10
CA ASP A 211 0.49 -25.86 -10.97
C ASP A 211 0.45 -24.34 -10.84
N ARG A 212 -0.75 -23.78 -10.71
CA ARG A 212 -0.99 -22.33 -10.62
C ARG A 212 -2.01 -22.01 -9.55
N TYR A 213 -1.53 -21.43 -8.47
CA TYR A 213 -2.31 -21.02 -7.30
C TYR A 213 -2.41 -19.52 -7.20
N PHE A 214 -3.58 -19.02 -6.85
CA PHE A 214 -3.73 -17.69 -6.26
C PHE A 214 -4.79 -17.69 -5.16
N GLN A 215 -4.73 -16.66 -4.33
CA GLN A 215 -5.69 -16.40 -3.27
C GLN A 215 -5.73 -14.89 -2.97
N ILE A 216 -6.91 -14.33 -2.72
CA ILE A 216 -7.02 -13.05 -2.00
C ILE A 216 -6.94 -13.41 -0.51
N ALA A 217 -5.72 -13.47 0.00
CA ALA A 217 -5.39 -14.04 1.29
C ALA A 217 -5.52 -13.03 2.42
N PRO A 218 -6.31 -13.31 3.46
CA PRO A 218 -6.23 -12.57 4.72
C PRO A 218 -4.92 -12.91 5.44
N CYS A 219 -4.18 -11.89 5.84
CA CYS A 219 -2.92 -11.98 6.55
C CYS A 219 -3.01 -11.23 7.87
N PHE A 220 -2.32 -11.74 8.90
CA PHE A 220 -2.41 -11.21 10.25
C PHE A 220 -1.00 -11.01 10.82
N ARG A 221 -0.67 -9.77 11.20
CA ARG A 221 0.63 -9.44 11.81
C ARG A 221 0.42 -8.52 12.99
N ASP A 222 0.95 -8.88 14.15
CA ASP A 222 0.96 -8.02 15.32
C ASP A 222 2.15 -7.06 15.24
N GLU A 223 1.94 -5.99 14.47
CA GLU A 223 2.93 -4.94 14.22
C GLU A 223 2.38 -3.57 14.63
N ASP A 224 3.27 -2.63 14.88
CA ASP A 224 2.89 -1.28 15.24
C ASP A 224 2.14 -0.59 14.08
N PRO A 225 0.92 -0.09 14.34
CA PRO A 225 0.07 0.51 13.32
C PRO A 225 0.61 1.86 12.85
N ARG A 226 0.46 2.12 11.53
CA ARG A 226 0.77 3.39 10.87
C ARG A 226 -0.33 3.73 9.87
N ALA A 227 -0.26 4.91 9.26
CA ALA A 227 -1.22 5.29 8.22
C ALA A 227 -1.17 4.33 7.00
N ASP A 228 0.04 3.89 6.63
CA ASP A 228 0.33 2.96 5.53
C ASP A 228 0.41 1.48 5.97
N ARG A 229 0.03 1.18 7.21
CA ARG A 229 0.02 -0.17 7.78
C ARG A 229 -1.13 -0.33 8.77
N LEU A 230 -2.10 -1.18 8.44
CA LEU A 230 -3.18 -1.53 9.36
C LEU A 230 -2.67 -2.42 10.49
N PRO A 231 -3.14 -2.25 11.72
CA PRO A 231 -2.89 -3.21 12.78
C PRO A 231 -3.68 -4.49 12.51
N GLY A 232 -3.02 -5.63 12.66
CA GLY A 232 -3.66 -6.94 12.60
C GLY A 232 -3.90 -7.44 11.19
N GLU A 233 -5.07 -7.18 10.61
CA GLU A 233 -5.54 -7.79 9.38
C GLU A 233 -5.26 -6.93 8.14
N PHE A 234 -4.75 -7.57 7.08
CA PHE A 234 -4.59 -6.99 5.74
C PHE A 234 -4.73 -8.08 4.67
N TYR A 235 -4.82 -7.69 3.39
CA TYR A 235 -5.08 -8.63 2.30
C TYR A 235 -3.98 -8.61 1.24
N GLN A 236 -3.64 -9.81 0.73
CA GLN A 236 -2.68 -9.98 -0.35
C GLN A 236 -3.33 -10.74 -1.52
N LEU A 237 -3.01 -10.34 -2.75
CA LEU A 237 -3.09 -11.24 -3.89
C LEU A 237 -1.85 -12.13 -3.81
N ASP A 238 -2.02 -13.33 -3.29
CA ASP A 238 -0.96 -14.30 -3.08
C ASP A 238 -0.93 -15.30 -4.22
N VAL A 239 0.28 -15.59 -4.75
CA VAL A 239 0.47 -16.33 -6.01
C VAL A 239 1.64 -17.30 -5.87
N GLU A 240 1.48 -18.52 -6.44
CA GLU A 240 2.58 -19.48 -6.58
C GLU A 240 2.40 -20.31 -7.85
N MET A 241 3.50 -20.66 -8.51
CA MET A 241 3.54 -21.40 -9.77
C MET A 241 4.64 -22.47 -9.73
N SER A 242 4.34 -23.66 -10.28
CA SER A 242 5.32 -24.73 -10.45
C SER A 242 6.03 -24.65 -11.82
N PHE A 243 7.25 -25.19 -11.88
CA PHE A 243 8.07 -25.31 -13.10
C PHE A 243 8.35 -23.95 -13.77
N VAL A 244 8.68 -22.94 -12.98
CA VAL A 244 8.90 -21.57 -13.45
C VAL A 244 10.26 -21.02 -13.06
N THR A 245 10.75 -20.13 -13.91
CA THR A 245 11.85 -19.20 -13.63
C THR A 245 11.32 -17.84 -13.17
N GLN A 246 12.22 -16.95 -12.77
CA GLN A 246 11.88 -15.57 -12.43
C GLN A 246 11.16 -14.85 -13.58
N ASP A 247 11.62 -15.05 -14.83
CA ASP A 247 11.04 -14.43 -16.01
C ASP A 247 9.61 -14.91 -16.28
N ASP A 248 9.30 -16.17 -15.98
CA ASP A 248 7.96 -16.73 -16.13
C ASP A 248 6.99 -16.09 -15.13
N VAL A 249 7.44 -15.84 -13.89
CA VAL A 249 6.63 -15.13 -12.88
C VAL A 249 6.38 -13.69 -13.34
N PHE A 250 7.39 -13.00 -13.86
CA PHE A 250 7.24 -11.64 -14.37
C PHE A 250 6.26 -11.60 -15.55
N ALA A 251 6.40 -12.51 -16.51
CA ALA A 251 5.51 -12.60 -17.66
C ALA A 251 4.05 -12.85 -17.26
N ALA A 252 3.81 -13.61 -16.19
CA ALA A 252 2.46 -13.85 -15.68
C ALA A 252 1.89 -12.63 -14.92
N MET A 253 2.71 -11.95 -14.12
CA MET A 253 2.20 -10.94 -13.17
C MET A 253 2.20 -9.51 -13.72
N GLU A 254 3.12 -9.14 -14.62
CA GLU A 254 3.11 -7.81 -15.26
C GLU A 254 1.78 -7.46 -15.92
N PRO A 255 1.16 -8.34 -16.75
CA PRO A 255 -0.13 -8.04 -17.37
C PRO A 255 -1.26 -7.89 -16.36
N VAL A 256 -1.23 -8.67 -15.27
CA VAL A 256 -2.27 -8.58 -14.21
C VAL A 256 -2.19 -7.23 -13.50
N ILE A 257 -1.03 -6.88 -12.99
CA ILE A 257 -0.85 -5.63 -12.23
C ILE A 257 -1.00 -4.41 -13.13
N THR A 258 -0.37 -4.40 -14.32
CA THR A 258 -0.52 -3.30 -15.29
C THR A 258 -2.00 -3.10 -15.66
N GLY A 259 -2.71 -4.19 -15.96
CA GLY A 259 -4.12 -4.12 -16.33
C GLY A 259 -5.02 -3.58 -15.22
N VAL A 260 -4.76 -3.95 -13.96
CA VAL A 260 -5.46 -3.36 -12.80
C VAL A 260 -5.19 -1.85 -12.71
N PHE A 261 -3.92 -1.44 -12.82
CA PHE A 261 -3.61 -0.01 -12.79
C PHE A 261 -4.23 0.76 -13.95
N GLU A 262 -4.15 0.25 -15.19
CA GLU A 262 -4.76 0.89 -16.36
C GLU A 262 -6.27 1.06 -16.22
N GLU A 263 -6.96 0.05 -15.68
CA GLU A 263 -8.42 0.08 -15.49
C GLU A 263 -8.87 1.10 -14.45
N PHE A 264 -8.10 1.28 -13.36
CA PHE A 264 -8.48 2.14 -12.22
C PHE A 264 -7.67 3.43 -12.09
N ALA A 265 -6.73 3.71 -12.99
CA ALA A 265 -5.88 4.91 -12.97
C ALA A 265 -6.62 6.22 -13.24
N LYS A 266 -7.91 6.18 -13.56
CA LYS A 266 -8.72 7.38 -13.89
C LYS A 266 -8.08 8.24 -14.98
N GLY A 267 -7.53 7.60 -16.01
CA GLY A 267 -6.88 8.27 -17.16
C GLY A 267 -5.42 8.68 -16.93
N LYS A 268 -4.85 8.47 -15.76
CA LYS A 268 -3.42 8.70 -15.53
C LYS A 268 -2.58 7.66 -16.27
N PRO A 269 -1.46 8.07 -16.90
CA PRO A 269 -0.53 7.13 -17.54
C PRO A 269 0.03 6.08 -16.57
N VAL A 270 0.14 4.85 -17.06
CA VAL A 270 0.76 3.73 -16.36
C VAL A 270 1.98 3.27 -17.14
N THR A 271 3.08 2.95 -16.46
CA THR A 271 4.33 2.49 -17.08
C THR A 271 4.09 1.28 -17.98
N LYS A 272 4.63 1.33 -19.19
CA LYS A 272 4.69 0.20 -20.12
C LYS A 272 6.11 -0.33 -20.20
N GLY A 273 6.28 -1.65 -20.08
CA GLY A 273 7.60 -2.28 -20.10
C GLY A 273 8.41 -1.89 -18.85
N TRP A 274 8.22 -2.64 -17.80
CA TRP A 274 8.81 -2.31 -16.49
C TRP A 274 10.32 -2.52 -16.49
N ARG A 275 11.05 -1.55 -15.93
CA ARG A 275 12.48 -1.67 -15.72
C ARG A 275 12.76 -2.72 -14.65
N ARG A 276 13.85 -3.46 -14.84
CA ARG A 276 14.42 -4.36 -13.83
C ARG A 276 15.64 -3.68 -13.24
N ILE A 277 15.54 -3.26 -12.00
CA ILE A 277 16.58 -2.49 -11.31
C ILE A 277 17.20 -3.41 -10.24
N PRO A 278 18.51 -3.74 -10.34
CA PRO A 278 19.18 -4.47 -9.28
C PRO A 278 19.08 -3.72 -7.93
N PHE A 279 18.89 -4.43 -6.84
CA PHE A 279 18.76 -3.86 -5.49
C PHE A 279 19.91 -2.89 -5.16
N ALA A 280 21.16 -3.30 -5.43
CA ALA A 280 22.32 -2.45 -5.20
C ALA A 280 22.31 -1.17 -6.05
N GLU A 281 21.78 -1.23 -7.27
CA GLU A 281 21.60 -0.04 -8.11
C GLU A 281 20.48 0.87 -7.57
N ALA A 282 19.39 0.29 -7.12
CA ALA A 282 18.28 1.05 -6.52
C ALA A 282 18.76 1.87 -5.30
N LEU A 283 19.54 1.27 -4.41
CA LEU A 283 20.12 1.97 -3.27
C LEU A 283 21.08 3.08 -3.71
N ARG A 284 21.95 2.82 -4.69
CA ARG A 284 22.94 3.79 -5.15
C ARG A 284 22.30 4.98 -5.86
N LYS A 285 21.42 4.72 -6.84
CA LYS A 285 20.85 5.79 -7.65
C LYS A 285 19.71 6.55 -6.98
N TYR A 286 18.96 5.88 -6.12
CA TYR A 286 17.71 6.43 -5.57
C TYR A 286 17.69 6.49 -4.03
N GLY A 287 18.64 5.83 -3.37
CA GLY A 287 18.69 5.76 -1.90
C GLY A 287 17.56 4.96 -1.28
N SER A 288 16.96 4.04 -2.02
CA SER A 288 15.82 3.24 -1.59
C SER A 288 15.67 1.97 -2.43
N ASP A 289 15.26 0.89 -1.79
CA ASP A 289 14.81 -0.36 -2.40
C ASP A 289 13.41 -0.26 -3.05
N LYS A 290 12.71 0.85 -2.81
CA LYS A 290 11.37 1.16 -3.36
C LYS A 290 11.32 2.60 -3.88
N PRO A 291 12.11 2.92 -4.93
CA PRO A 291 12.23 4.29 -5.41
C PRO A 291 10.95 4.84 -6.02
N ASP A 292 10.66 6.12 -5.76
CA ASP A 292 9.70 6.86 -6.57
C ASP A 292 10.35 7.29 -7.88
N LEU A 293 10.05 6.55 -8.94
CA LEU A 293 10.61 6.77 -10.26
C LEU A 293 9.96 7.92 -11.03
N ARG A 294 8.91 8.52 -10.49
CA ARG A 294 8.32 9.77 -11.00
C ARG A 294 9.22 10.97 -10.75
N ASN A 295 10.09 10.88 -9.75
CA ASN A 295 11.17 11.82 -9.51
C ASN A 295 12.36 11.44 -10.42
N PRO A 296 12.74 12.32 -11.39
CA PRO A 296 13.76 12.00 -12.39
C PRO A 296 15.20 12.03 -11.86
N ILE A 297 15.40 12.43 -10.62
CA ILE A 297 16.76 12.55 -10.03
C ILE A 297 17.38 11.18 -9.89
N GLU A 298 18.54 10.97 -10.51
CA GLU A 298 19.44 9.85 -10.26
C GLU A 298 20.72 10.36 -9.62
N MET A 299 21.07 9.80 -8.47
CA MET A 299 22.31 10.12 -7.76
C MET A 299 23.51 9.50 -8.47
N GLN A 300 24.69 10.11 -8.37
CA GLN A 300 25.90 9.64 -9.01
C GLN A 300 27.11 9.70 -8.07
N ASP A 301 27.98 8.70 -8.18
CA ASP A 301 29.28 8.70 -7.48
C ASP A 301 30.23 9.74 -8.10
N VAL A 302 30.64 10.70 -7.29
CA VAL A 302 31.56 11.77 -7.66
C VAL A 302 32.84 11.76 -6.83
N SER A 303 33.11 10.67 -6.14
CA SER A 303 34.27 10.48 -5.25
C SER A 303 35.60 10.85 -5.92
N GLY A 304 35.75 10.49 -7.22
CA GLY A 304 36.95 10.79 -7.99
C GLY A 304 37.32 12.29 -8.02
N HIS A 305 36.31 13.16 -8.02
CA HIS A 305 36.54 14.62 -8.05
C HIS A 305 36.95 15.21 -6.70
N PHE A 306 36.73 14.47 -5.61
CA PHE A 306 37.07 14.94 -4.25
C PHE A 306 38.39 14.35 -3.72
N ARG A 307 38.88 13.23 -4.30
CA ARG A 307 40.17 12.66 -3.91
C ARG A 307 41.32 13.67 -4.15
N GLY A 308 42.10 13.94 -3.11
CA GLY A 308 43.18 14.91 -3.18
C GLY A 308 42.76 16.34 -3.49
N SER A 309 41.48 16.70 -3.27
CA SER A 309 40.96 18.05 -3.48
C SER A 309 41.33 19.01 -2.33
N GLY A 310 41.07 20.30 -2.57
CA GLY A 310 41.21 21.34 -1.53
C GLY A 310 40.15 21.24 -0.43
N PHE A 311 39.02 20.54 -0.65
CA PHE A 311 38.03 20.31 0.39
C PHE A 311 38.46 19.17 1.32
N LYS A 312 39.24 19.52 2.32
CA LYS A 312 39.95 18.58 3.21
C LYS A 312 39.07 17.58 3.92
N VAL A 313 37.80 17.91 4.20
CA VAL A 313 36.86 17.02 4.90
C VAL A 313 36.61 15.78 4.05
N PHE A 314 36.17 15.95 2.79
CA PHE A 314 35.89 14.84 1.90
C PHE A 314 37.19 14.14 1.44
N ALA A 315 38.24 14.90 1.17
CA ALA A 315 39.53 14.32 0.77
C ALA A 315 40.06 13.33 1.84
N ARG A 316 39.96 13.69 3.12
CA ARG A 316 40.38 12.82 4.24
C ARG A 316 39.43 11.62 4.40
N MET A 317 38.10 11.82 4.30
CA MET A 317 37.13 10.71 4.36
C MET A 317 37.44 9.65 3.30
N LEU A 318 37.83 10.09 2.10
CA LEU A 318 38.12 9.21 0.97
C LEU A 318 39.49 8.50 1.05
N GLU A 319 40.29 8.72 2.10
CA GLU A 319 41.45 7.89 2.41
C GLU A 319 41.03 6.47 2.84
N ASP A 320 39.88 6.34 3.49
CA ASP A 320 39.23 5.04 3.71
C ASP A 320 38.52 4.59 2.43
N PRO A 321 38.90 3.43 1.85
CA PRO A 321 38.32 2.95 0.61
C PRO A 321 36.80 2.60 0.71
N LYS A 322 36.26 2.45 1.91
CA LYS A 322 34.83 2.23 2.12
C LYS A 322 34.01 3.50 1.90
N ASN A 323 34.61 4.66 2.08
CA ASN A 323 33.91 5.92 1.98
C ASN A 323 33.78 6.41 0.54
N GLN A 324 32.65 7.01 0.23
CA GLN A 324 32.31 7.56 -1.07
C GLN A 324 31.69 8.96 -0.91
N VAL A 325 31.64 9.71 -2.01
CA VAL A 325 30.91 10.97 -2.13
C VAL A 325 29.93 10.84 -3.28
N TRP A 326 28.65 11.00 -2.96
CA TRP A 326 27.56 10.91 -3.93
C TRP A 326 26.88 12.26 -4.11
N ALA A 327 26.55 12.59 -5.36
CA ALA A 327 25.88 13.83 -5.72
C ALA A 327 24.41 13.58 -6.02
N ILE A 328 23.57 14.49 -5.55
CA ILE A 328 22.12 14.56 -5.82
C ILE A 328 21.89 15.76 -6.73
N PRO A 329 21.69 15.59 -8.04
CA PRO A 329 21.38 16.69 -8.95
C PRO A 329 20.08 17.40 -8.57
N ALA A 330 20.06 18.72 -8.69
CA ALA A 330 18.91 19.57 -8.39
C ALA A 330 18.62 20.52 -9.56
N PRO A 331 17.94 20.06 -10.61
CA PRO A 331 17.57 20.89 -11.76
C PRO A 331 16.69 22.06 -11.35
N GLY A 332 17.10 23.30 -11.70
CA GLY A 332 16.43 24.52 -11.29
C GLY A 332 16.67 24.95 -9.83
N GLY A 333 17.49 24.21 -9.08
CA GLY A 333 17.79 24.46 -7.66
C GLY A 333 18.93 25.43 -7.39
N GLY A 334 19.41 26.19 -8.39
CA GLY A 334 20.61 27.04 -8.31
C GLY A 334 20.46 28.32 -7.48
N SER A 335 19.41 28.50 -6.71
CA SER A 335 19.24 29.64 -5.82
C SER A 335 19.89 29.36 -4.45
N ARG A 336 20.62 30.36 -3.93
CA ARG A 336 21.23 30.25 -2.60
C ARG A 336 20.22 29.97 -1.49
N ALA A 337 19.07 30.62 -1.56
CA ALA A 337 18.01 30.45 -0.57
C ALA A 337 17.49 29.00 -0.53
N PHE A 338 17.36 28.33 -1.67
CA PHE A 338 16.99 26.92 -1.74
C PHE A 338 18.09 26.02 -1.16
N CYS A 339 19.34 26.25 -1.56
CA CYS A 339 20.46 25.45 -1.04
C CYS A 339 20.62 25.57 0.47
N ASP A 340 20.46 26.79 1.03
CA ASP A 340 20.54 27.04 2.46
C ASP A 340 19.36 26.38 3.21
N ARG A 341 18.14 26.35 2.63
CA ARG A 341 16.99 25.61 3.18
C ARG A 341 17.25 24.12 3.23
N MET A 342 17.78 23.54 2.15
CA MET A 342 18.09 22.12 2.09
C MET A 342 19.18 21.73 3.12
N ASN A 343 20.19 22.59 3.30
CA ASN A 343 21.21 22.37 4.33
C ASN A 343 20.60 22.43 5.74
N SER A 344 19.73 23.40 6.01
CA SER A 344 19.02 23.51 7.31
C SER A 344 18.09 22.33 7.56
N TRP A 345 17.38 21.86 6.53
CA TRP A 345 16.56 20.66 6.61
C TRP A 345 17.40 19.43 6.96
N ALA A 346 18.56 19.24 6.31
CA ALA A 346 19.45 18.12 6.60
C ALA A 346 19.97 18.14 8.05
N GLN A 347 20.25 19.32 8.59
CA GLN A 347 20.63 19.48 10.00
C GLN A 347 19.46 19.09 10.94
N GLY A 348 18.23 19.42 10.56
CA GLY A 348 17.00 18.98 11.27
C GLY A 348 16.82 17.47 11.26
N GLU A 349 17.29 16.79 10.21
CA GLU A 349 17.31 15.32 10.10
C GLU A 349 18.54 14.68 10.81
N GLY A 350 19.27 15.44 11.61
CA GLY A 350 20.41 14.96 12.41
C GLY A 350 21.72 14.84 11.63
N GLN A 351 21.82 15.41 10.43
CA GLN A 351 23.05 15.41 9.65
C GLN A 351 23.92 16.63 9.99
N PRO A 352 25.25 16.56 9.80
CA PRO A 352 26.13 17.72 10.02
C PRO A 352 25.81 18.90 9.09
N GLY A 353 25.19 18.62 7.94
CA GLY A 353 24.79 19.53 6.89
C GLY A 353 24.73 18.82 5.55
N LEU A 354 24.34 19.55 4.52
CA LEU A 354 24.28 19.09 3.14
C LEU A 354 25.07 20.04 2.26
N GLY A 355 26.30 19.66 1.92
CA GLY A 355 27.18 20.45 1.05
C GLY A 355 26.59 20.61 -0.34
N TYR A 356 26.81 21.75 -0.99
CA TYR A 356 26.25 22.00 -2.32
C TYR A 356 27.20 22.78 -3.24
N ILE A 357 26.92 22.65 -4.55
CA ILE A 357 27.47 23.50 -5.62
C ILE A 357 26.27 24.03 -6.41
N MET A 358 26.26 25.32 -6.70
CA MET A 358 25.32 25.97 -7.64
C MET A 358 26.07 26.38 -8.90
N TRP A 359 25.42 26.26 -10.07
CA TRP A 359 26.00 26.77 -11.33
C TRP A 359 25.27 28.05 -11.75
N ARG A 360 26.02 29.16 -11.73
CA ARG A 360 25.51 30.48 -12.10
C ARG A 360 25.53 30.70 -13.60
N GLU A 361 24.97 31.84 -14.02
CA GLU A 361 25.09 32.32 -15.39
C GLU A 361 26.56 32.40 -15.82
N GLY A 362 26.90 31.91 -17.02
CA GLY A 362 28.25 31.68 -17.47
C GLY A 362 28.87 30.33 -17.09
N GLY A 363 28.11 29.48 -16.34
CA GLY A 363 28.51 28.09 -16.02
C GLY A 363 29.52 27.96 -14.88
N GLU A 364 29.85 29.04 -14.20
CA GLU A 364 30.75 29.03 -13.06
C GLU A 364 30.10 28.40 -11.82
N GLY A 365 30.78 27.44 -11.21
CA GLY A 365 30.33 26.83 -9.97
C GLY A 365 30.57 27.72 -8.76
N ALA A 366 29.57 27.85 -7.90
CA ALA A 366 29.60 28.65 -6.69
C ALA A 366 29.13 27.84 -5.48
N GLY A 367 29.53 28.22 -4.30
CA GLY A 367 29.15 27.61 -3.04
C GLY A 367 30.33 27.05 -2.25
N PRO A 368 30.08 26.54 -1.03
CA PRO A 368 31.14 26.14 -0.12
C PRO A 368 32.12 25.10 -0.69
N LEU A 369 31.57 24.12 -1.45
CA LEU A 369 32.40 23.08 -2.05
C LEU A 369 33.17 23.60 -3.27
N ALA A 370 32.51 24.33 -4.18
CA ALA A 370 33.13 24.85 -5.40
C ALA A 370 34.38 25.69 -5.11
N ASN A 371 34.31 26.57 -4.10
CA ASN A 371 35.40 27.44 -3.71
C ASN A 371 36.65 26.67 -3.24
N ASN A 372 36.47 25.46 -2.72
CA ASN A 372 37.54 24.65 -2.17
C ASN A 372 38.11 23.61 -3.16
N ILE A 373 37.31 23.11 -4.11
CA ILE A 373 37.77 22.10 -5.06
C ILE A 373 38.33 22.69 -6.35
N GLY A 374 38.02 23.97 -6.63
CA GLY A 374 38.48 24.71 -7.79
C GLY A 374 37.61 24.54 -9.05
N PRO A 375 37.78 25.43 -10.05
CA PRO A 375 36.91 25.51 -11.22
C PRO A 375 36.98 24.27 -12.13
N GLU A 376 38.14 23.66 -12.28
CA GLU A 376 38.34 22.49 -13.13
C GLU A 376 37.48 21.28 -12.64
N ARG A 377 37.59 20.96 -11.33
CA ARG A 377 36.83 19.86 -10.72
C ARG A 377 35.33 20.15 -10.68
N THR A 378 34.97 21.40 -10.45
CA THR A 378 33.58 21.86 -10.46
C THR A 378 32.95 21.72 -11.87
N ALA A 379 33.70 22.05 -12.93
CA ALA A 379 33.28 21.86 -14.30
C ALA A 379 33.15 20.37 -14.67
N ALA A 380 34.07 19.54 -14.20
CA ALA A 380 34.03 18.08 -14.42
C ALA A 380 32.80 17.45 -13.73
N ILE A 381 32.46 17.84 -12.51
CA ILE A 381 31.23 17.42 -11.81
C ILE A 381 30.00 17.85 -12.60
N ARG A 382 29.95 19.11 -13.08
CA ARG A 382 28.86 19.62 -13.91
C ARG A 382 28.62 18.75 -15.14
N ALA A 383 29.70 18.44 -15.86
CA ALA A 383 29.64 17.62 -17.07
C ALA A 383 29.14 16.20 -16.76
N GLN A 384 29.64 15.57 -15.70
CA GLN A 384 29.23 14.25 -15.28
C GLN A 384 27.76 14.20 -14.90
N LEU A 385 27.27 15.16 -14.11
CA LEU A 385 25.89 15.20 -13.64
C LEU A 385 24.90 15.67 -14.73
N GLY A 386 25.37 16.24 -15.84
CA GLY A 386 24.53 16.79 -16.90
C GLY A 386 23.73 18.03 -16.48
N VAL A 387 24.14 18.71 -15.41
CA VAL A 387 23.45 19.89 -14.88
C VAL A 387 23.82 21.16 -15.64
N LYS A 388 22.92 22.13 -15.64
CA LYS A 388 22.98 23.36 -16.44
C LYS A 388 23.13 24.59 -15.56
N GLU A 389 23.21 25.76 -16.18
CA GLU A 389 23.09 27.04 -15.49
C GLU A 389 21.70 27.13 -14.81
N GLY A 390 21.68 27.64 -13.59
CA GLY A 390 20.50 27.69 -12.76
C GLY A 390 20.23 26.40 -11.97
N ASP A 391 21.03 25.35 -12.14
CA ASP A 391 20.93 24.10 -11.39
C ASP A 391 21.86 24.12 -10.17
N ALA A 392 21.64 23.15 -9.28
CA ALA A 392 22.56 22.85 -8.18
C ALA A 392 22.78 21.33 -8.09
N ALA A 393 23.72 20.95 -7.22
CA ALA A 393 23.87 19.57 -6.74
C ALA A 393 24.19 19.58 -5.26
N PHE A 394 23.64 18.62 -4.53
CA PHE A 394 23.94 18.37 -3.13
C PHE A 394 24.82 17.13 -2.99
N PHE A 395 25.61 17.07 -1.92
CA PHE A 395 26.61 16.03 -1.76
C PHE A 395 26.49 15.37 -0.39
N VAL A 396 26.49 14.05 -0.39
CA VAL A 396 26.53 13.18 0.78
C VAL A 396 27.84 12.42 0.76
N ALA A 397 28.54 12.33 1.89
CA ALA A 397 29.83 11.68 1.98
C ALA A 397 29.92 10.76 3.20
N GLY A 398 30.65 9.66 3.08
CA GLY A 398 30.89 8.68 4.13
C GLY A 398 30.77 7.25 3.62
N ASP A 399 30.49 6.33 4.56
CA ASP A 399 30.16 4.95 4.26
C ASP A 399 28.75 4.86 3.63
N PRO A 400 28.64 4.38 2.39
CA PRO A 400 27.35 4.26 1.71
C PRO A 400 26.29 3.50 2.51
N ASP A 401 26.65 2.42 3.19
CA ASP A 401 25.72 1.60 3.95
C ASP A 401 25.05 2.38 5.10
N LYS A 402 25.68 3.47 5.53
CA LYS A 402 25.16 4.37 6.57
C LYS A 402 24.37 5.55 6.04
N PHE A 403 24.68 6.02 4.82
CA PHE A 403 24.03 7.24 4.30
C PHE A 403 22.92 7.00 3.27
N TRP A 404 22.75 5.80 2.70
CA TRP A 404 21.73 5.55 1.66
C TRP A 404 20.34 6.03 2.06
N LYS A 405 19.90 5.71 3.26
CA LYS A 405 18.59 6.12 3.75
C LYS A 405 18.41 7.63 3.75
N PHE A 406 19.42 8.38 4.24
CA PHE A 406 19.38 9.83 4.22
C PHE A 406 19.46 10.39 2.79
N SER A 407 20.32 9.85 1.94
CA SER A 407 20.45 10.32 0.55
C SER A 407 19.15 10.15 -0.22
N GLY A 408 18.40 9.05 0.00
CA GLY A 408 17.06 8.85 -0.55
C GLY A 408 16.03 9.87 -0.06
N LEU A 409 16.05 10.19 1.24
CA LEU A 409 15.21 11.25 1.80
C LEU A 409 15.55 12.61 1.17
N ALA A 410 16.85 12.94 1.06
CA ALA A 410 17.29 14.19 0.45
C ALA A 410 16.91 14.27 -1.05
N ARG A 411 17.08 13.18 -1.81
CA ARG A 411 16.61 13.07 -3.19
C ARG A 411 15.11 13.38 -3.33
N ASN A 412 14.30 12.75 -2.49
CA ASN A 412 12.86 12.96 -2.51
C ASN A 412 12.49 14.39 -2.11
N LYS A 413 13.15 14.94 -1.09
CA LYS A 413 12.95 16.33 -0.63
C LYS A 413 13.31 17.34 -1.73
N VAL A 414 14.41 17.14 -2.44
CA VAL A 414 14.79 17.97 -3.60
C VAL A 414 13.73 17.90 -4.70
N GLY A 415 13.29 16.67 -5.04
CA GLY A 415 12.25 16.45 -6.05
C GLY A 415 10.92 17.13 -5.69
N GLU A 416 10.54 17.09 -4.42
CA GLU A 416 9.32 17.74 -3.92
C GLU A 416 9.42 19.27 -3.94
N GLU A 417 10.47 19.85 -3.36
CA GLU A 417 10.69 21.30 -3.28
C GLU A 417 10.78 21.97 -4.67
N LEU A 418 11.32 21.25 -5.65
CA LEU A 418 11.46 21.73 -7.03
C LEU A 418 10.33 21.28 -7.94
N ASN A 419 9.28 20.60 -7.42
CA ASN A 419 8.14 20.07 -8.17
C ASN A 419 8.57 19.20 -9.38
N LEU A 420 9.60 18.38 -9.23
CA LEU A 420 10.11 17.52 -10.28
C LEU A 420 9.35 16.19 -10.40
N THR A 421 8.64 15.79 -9.34
CA THR A 421 7.90 14.53 -9.28
C THR A 421 6.58 14.65 -10.04
N ASP A 422 6.42 13.88 -11.11
CA ASP A 422 5.15 13.83 -11.89
C ASP A 422 4.10 13.03 -11.12
N LYS A 423 3.22 13.73 -10.40
CA LYS A 423 2.16 13.13 -9.57
C LYS A 423 1.00 12.56 -10.38
N GLU A 424 0.93 12.84 -11.68
CA GLU A 424 -0.18 12.46 -12.55
C GLU A 424 0.07 11.15 -13.32
N ARG A 425 0.93 10.26 -12.77
CA ARG A 425 1.22 8.96 -13.38
C ARG A 425 1.54 7.89 -12.34
N PHE A 426 1.48 6.63 -12.79
CA PHE A 426 1.95 5.47 -12.03
C PHE A 426 3.21 4.91 -12.68
N GLU A 427 4.31 4.90 -11.93
CA GLU A 427 5.59 4.34 -12.35
C GLU A 427 5.88 3.04 -11.60
N LEU A 428 5.87 1.94 -12.35
CA LEU A 428 6.14 0.59 -11.84
C LEU A 428 7.50 0.10 -12.31
N ALA A 429 8.18 -0.64 -11.44
CA ALA A 429 9.42 -1.33 -11.78
C ALA A 429 9.61 -2.58 -10.91
N TRP A 430 10.41 -3.52 -11.41
CA TRP A 430 10.94 -4.62 -10.64
C TRP A 430 12.24 -4.19 -9.95
N ILE A 431 12.37 -4.51 -8.67
CA ILE A 431 13.64 -4.52 -7.97
C ILE A 431 14.06 -5.98 -7.87
N VAL A 432 15.28 -6.29 -8.32
CA VAL A 432 15.78 -7.66 -8.47
C VAL A 432 17.15 -7.82 -7.80
N ASP A 433 17.66 -9.04 -7.77
CA ASP A 433 19.02 -9.34 -7.30
C ASP A 433 19.28 -8.88 -5.85
N PHE A 434 18.34 -9.15 -4.96
CA PHE A 434 18.49 -8.87 -3.54
C PHE A 434 19.67 -9.67 -2.96
N PRO A 435 20.41 -9.11 -1.97
CA PRO A 435 21.37 -9.90 -1.22
C PRO A 435 20.66 -11.01 -0.45
N MET A 436 21.24 -12.21 -0.42
CA MET A 436 20.67 -13.30 0.37
C MET A 436 20.94 -13.13 1.86
N TYR A 437 22.10 -12.59 2.18
CA TYR A 437 22.56 -12.39 3.54
C TYR A 437 23.03 -10.96 3.77
N GLU A 438 22.96 -10.55 5.03
CA GLU A 438 23.56 -9.32 5.54
C GLU A 438 24.31 -9.59 6.84
N TYR A 439 25.21 -8.71 7.23
CA TYR A 439 25.87 -8.79 8.52
C TYR A 439 25.05 -8.05 9.56
N ASN A 440 24.55 -8.78 10.56
CA ASN A 440 23.83 -8.21 11.69
C ASN A 440 24.85 -7.68 12.71
N GLU A 441 24.96 -6.35 12.83
CA GLU A 441 25.89 -5.68 13.73
C GLU A 441 25.55 -5.91 15.21
N ASP A 442 24.29 -6.07 15.55
CA ASP A 442 23.83 -6.29 16.92
C ASP A 442 24.17 -7.70 17.39
N ASP A 443 23.89 -8.70 16.57
CA ASP A 443 24.15 -10.11 16.86
C ASP A 443 25.56 -10.55 16.45
N LYS A 444 26.32 -9.70 15.73
CA LYS A 444 27.67 -9.98 15.20
C LYS A 444 27.77 -11.27 14.40
N LYS A 445 26.76 -11.53 13.57
CA LYS A 445 26.69 -12.72 12.73
C LYS A 445 26.13 -12.40 11.34
N VAL A 446 26.36 -13.29 10.41
CA VAL A 446 25.66 -13.30 9.12
C VAL A 446 24.24 -13.81 9.36
N ASP A 447 23.24 -13.12 8.81
CA ASP A 447 21.83 -13.53 8.88
C ASP A 447 21.16 -13.30 7.52
N PHE A 448 19.95 -13.82 7.33
CA PHE A 448 19.19 -13.57 6.12
C PHE A 448 18.83 -12.09 6.01
N SER A 449 19.04 -11.51 4.82
CA SER A 449 18.72 -10.10 4.58
C SER A 449 17.21 -9.84 4.54
N HIS A 450 16.44 -10.70 3.84
CA HIS A 450 15.00 -10.53 3.64
C HIS A 450 14.27 -11.86 3.80
N ASN A 451 14.20 -12.67 2.74
CA ASN A 451 13.39 -13.88 2.70
C ASN A 451 14.26 -15.16 2.68
N PRO A 452 14.22 -15.99 3.74
CA PRO A 452 15.04 -17.21 3.84
C PRO A 452 14.62 -18.31 2.84
N PHE A 453 13.44 -18.20 2.22
CA PHE A 453 12.90 -19.20 1.29
C PHE A 453 13.34 -19.00 -0.16
N SER A 454 14.06 -17.92 -0.47
CA SER A 454 14.51 -17.64 -1.83
C SER A 454 15.68 -18.53 -2.24
N MET A 455 15.68 -18.94 -3.50
CA MET A 455 16.79 -19.70 -4.10
C MET A 455 18.01 -18.77 -4.28
N PRO A 456 19.19 -19.14 -3.78
CA PRO A 456 20.42 -18.39 -4.09
C PRO A 456 20.75 -18.49 -5.58
N GLN A 457 21.21 -17.40 -6.15
CA GLN A 457 21.79 -17.42 -7.51
C GLN A 457 23.07 -18.26 -7.48
N GLY A 458 23.16 -19.23 -8.39
CA GLY A 458 24.22 -20.25 -8.38
C GLY A 458 23.93 -21.47 -7.49
N GLY A 459 22.77 -21.51 -6.80
CA GLY A 459 22.28 -22.66 -6.08
C GLY A 459 23.21 -23.13 -4.94
N LEU A 460 23.27 -24.45 -4.74
CA LEU A 460 24.09 -25.05 -3.68
C LEU A 460 25.60 -24.77 -3.83
N ASP A 461 26.10 -24.66 -5.07
CA ASP A 461 27.52 -24.39 -5.31
C ASP A 461 27.91 -22.99 -4.82
N ALA A 462 27.04 -22.00 -4.98
CA ALA A 462 27.26 -20.67 -4.43
C ALA A 462 27.31 -20.68 -2.89
N LEU A 463 26.40 -21.43 -2.25
CA LEU A 463 26.38 -21.58 -0.79
C LEU A 463 27.63 -22.28 -0.22
N LYS A 464 28.27 -23.15 -1.01
CA LYS A 464 29.48 -23.88 -0.61
C LYS A 464 30.78 -23.13 -0.91
N GLY A 465 30.80 -22.26 -1.93
CA GLY A 465 32.04 -21.72 -2.48
C GLY A 465 32.21 -20.20 -2.47
N GLN A 466 31.15 -19.44 -2.23
CA GLN A 466 31.21 -17.98 -2.25
C GLN A 466 31.17 -17.38 -0.85
N ASP A 467 31.69 -16.14 -0.72
CA ASP A 467 31.45 -15.33 0.47
C ASP A 467 29.94 -15.08 0.63
N PRO A 468 29.30 -15.45 1.75
CA PRO A 468 27.88 -15.30 1.98
C PRO A 468 27.35 -13.88 1.69
N LEU A 469 28.11 -12.85 2.03
CA LEU A 469 27.71 -11.44 1.82
C LEU A 469 27.71 -11.02 0.34
N THR A 470 28.22 -11.85 -0.56
CA THR A 470 28.20 -11.61 -2.01
C THR A 470 27.11 -12.40 -2.74
N ILE A 471 26.48 -13.35 -2.08
CA ILE A 471 25.43 -14.20 -2.66
C ILE A 471 24.16 -13.40 -2.86
N LYS A 472 23.64 -13.40 -4.08
CA LYS A 472 22.32 -12.84 -4.39
C LYS A 472 21.26 -13.92 -4.38
N ALA A 473 20.03 -13.55 -4.05
CA ALA A 473 18.86 -14.41 -4.13
C ALA A 473 18.03 -14.09 -5.37
N PHE A 474 17.29 -15.08 -5.87
CA PHE A 474 16.19 -14.87 -6.82
C PHE A 474 14.96 -14.31 -6.09
N GLN A 475 15.15 -13.18 -5.47
CA GLN A 475 14.11 -12.40 -4.84
C GLN A 475 13.83 -11.15 -5.66
N TYR A 476 12.58 -10.73 -5.70
CA TYR A 476 12.13 -9.58 -6.47
C TYR A 476 10.95 -8.89 -5.80
N ASP A 477 10.92 -7.57 -5.92
CA ASP A 477 9.81 -6.74 -5.45
C ASP A 477 9.25 -5.91 -6.62
N ILE A 478 7.98 -5.54 -6.54
CA ILE A 478 7.38 -4.53 -7.40
C ILE A 478 7.29 -3.24 -6.61
N THR A 479 7.88 -2.18 -7.14
CA THR A 479 7.72 -0.82 -6.62
C THR A 479 6.78 0.00 -7.49
N CYS A 480 5.95 0.81 -6.87
CA CYS A 480 5.08 1.79 -7.52
C CYS A 480 5.08 3.10 -6.72
N ASN A 481 5.52 4.19 -7.35
CA ASN A 481 5.45 5.53 -6.79
C ASN A 481 6.04 5.66 -5.37
N GLY A 482 7.13 4.95 -5.10
CA GLY A 482 7.81 4.99 -3.79
C GLY A 482 7.30 3.97 -2.77
N TYR A 483 6.37 3.10 -3.17
CA TYR A 483 5.85 2.00 -2.33
C TYR A 483 6.23 0.65 -2.92
N GLU A 484 6.67 -0.27 -2.08
CA GLU A 484 6.67 -1.69 -2.39
C GLU A 484 5.22 -2.19 -2.39
N ILE A 485 4.73 -2.64 -3.53
CA ILE A 485 3.36 -3.15 -3.68
C ILE A 485 3.30 -4.67 -3.76
N ALA A 486 4.41 -5.34 -4.02
CA ALA A 486 4.49 -6.78 -4.04
C ALA A 486 5.92 -7.25 -3.77
N SER A 487 6.06 -8.43 -3.18
CA SER A 487 7.33 -9.12 -2.97
C SER A 487 7.21 -10.59 -3.34
N GLY A 488 8.28 -11.17 -3.86
CA GLY A 488 8.30 -12.57 -4.27
C GLY A 488 9.69 -13.15 -4.43
N GLY A 489 9.74 -14.39 -4.91
CA GLY A 489 11.00 -15.07 -5.18
C GLY A 489 10.80 -16.43 -5.84
N ILE A 490 11.85 -16.95 -6.45
CA ILE A 490 11.99 -18.37 -6.78
C ILE A 490 12.42 -19.08 -5.50
N ARG A 491 11.75 -20.18 -5.17
CA ARG A 491 11.90 -20.83 -3.88
C ARG A 491 13.09 -21.79 -3.86
N ASN A 492 13.76 -21.80 -2.72
CA ASN A 492 14.78 -22.83 -2.43
C ASN A 492 14.07 -24.14 -2.07
N HIS A 493 13.89 -25.00 -3.07
CA HIS A 493 13.16 -26.26 -2.97
C HIS A 493 14.08 -27.49 -2.83
N VAL A 494 15.41 -27.26 -2.79
CA VAL A 494 16.41 -28.30 -2.67
C VAL A 494 16.76 -28.50 -1.20
N PRO A 495 16.48 -29.68 -0.58
CA PRO A 495 16.67 -29.89 0.86
C PRO A 495 18.08 -29.57 1.35
N GLU A 496 19.11 -30.05 0.65
CA GLU A 496 20.52 -29.79 1.00
C GLU A 496 20.87 -28.31 0.93
N ALA A 497 20.37 -27.58 -0.11
CA ALA A 497 20.58 -26.15 -0.23
C ALA A 497 19.84 -25.37 0.87
N MET A 498 18.66 -25.82 1.29
CA MET A 498 17.93 -25.20 2.38
C MET A 498 18.71 -25.32 3.71
N VAL A 499 19.14 -26.54 4.08
CA VAL A 499 19.95 -26.75 5.29
C VAL A 499 21.21 -25.89 5.24
N LYS A 500 21.93 -25.91 4.12
CA LYS A 500 23.17 -25.14 3.95
C LYS A 500 22.95 -23.63 4.08
N ALA A 501 21.85 -23.12 3.54
CA ALA A 501 21.51 -21.70 3.65
C ALA A 501 21.28 -21.29 5.12
N PHE A 502 20.58 -22.14 5.88
CA PHE A 502 20.33 -21.89 7.31
C PHE A 502 21.58 -22.07 8.18
N GLU A 503 22.46 -23.02 7.85
CA GLU A 503 23.76 -23.17 8.54
C GLU A 503 24.62 -21.91 8.45
N ILE A 504 24.65 -21.23 7.29
CA ILE A 504 25.37 -19.97 7.09
C ILE A 504 24.83 -18.88 8.01
N ALA A 505 23.53 -18.83 8.24
CA ALA A 505 22.89 -17.89 9.16
C ALA A 505 22.98 -18.35 10.65
N GLY A 506 23.68 -19.45 10.92
CA GLY A 506 23.92 -19.96 12.27
C GLY A 506 22.81 -20.86 12.83
N TYR A 507 21.92 -21.36 11.97
CA TYR A 507 20.83 -22.28 12.36
C TYR A 507 21.17 -23.73 11.97
N GLY A 508 20.96 -24.66 12.88
CA GLY A 508 21.18 -26.09 12.60
C GLY A 508 20.02 -26.74 11.83
N GLU A 509 20.26 -27.93 11.25
CA GLU A 509 19.21 -28.71 10.58
C GLU A 509 18.03 -29.00 11.49
N GLN A 510 18.25 -29.25 12.79
CA GLN A 510 17.17 -29.46 13.74
C GLN A 510 16.24 -28.26 13.86
N GLU A 511 16.77 -27.04 13.82
CA GLU A 511 15.98 -25.80 13.81
C GLU A 511 15.16 -25.65 12.53
N VAL A 512 15.72 -26.04 11.39
CA VAL A 512 14.97 -26.07 10.11
C VAL A 512 13.78 -27.02 10.21
N VAL A 513 14.00 -28.21 10.78
CA VAL A 513 12.94 -29.21 10.99
C VAL A 513 11.90 -28.73 12.00
N GLU A 514 12.28 -28.04 13.06
CA GLU A 514 11.35 -27.52 14.07
C GLU A 514 10.49 -26.38 13.52
N ARG A 515 11.09 -25.46 12.75
CA ARG A 515 10.40 -24.27 12.22
C ARG A 515 9.62 -24.54 10.94
N PHE A 516 10.13 -25.41 10.06
CA PHE A 516 9.62 -25.66 8.72
C PHE A 516 9.34 -27.13 8.41
N GLY A 517 9.20 -27.96 9.44
CA GLY A 517 9.18 -29.43 9.33
C GLY A 517 8.19 -29.98 8.31
N GLY A 518 7.01 -29.38 8.18
CA GLY A 518 6.02 -29.76 7.16
C GLY A 518 6.53 -29.54 5.73
N MET A 519 7.05 -28.37 5.46
CA MET A 519 7.57 -27.98 4.14
C MET A 519 8.90 -28.70 3.83
N TYR A 520 9.85 -28.73 4.77
CA TYR A 520 11.13 -29.44 4.61
C TYR A 520 10.92 -30.94 4.33
N ARG A 521 9.97 -31.57 5.02
CA ARG A 521 9.59 -32.96 4.77
C ARG A 521 9.02 -33.13 3.35
N ALA A 522 8.15 -32.21 2.90
CA ALA A 522 7.57 -32.28 1.56
C ALA A 522 8.64 -32.18 0.46
N PHE A 523 9.67 -31.37 0.66
CA PHE A 523 10.78 -31.26 -0.31
C PHE A 523 11.52 -32.60 -0.55
N GLN A 524 11.52 -33.49 0.42
CA GLN A 524 12.17 -34.81 0.31
C GLN A 524 11.38 -35.79 -0.56
N TYR A 525 10.14 -35.46 -0.95
CA TYR A 525 9.27 -36.31 -1.76
C TYR A 525 9.02 -35.78 -3.18
N GLY A 526 9.97 -35.01 -3.70
CA GLY A 526 9.91 -34.52 -5.08
C GLY A 526 9.26 -33.15 -5.21
N ALA A 527 9.95 -32.11 -4.75
CA ALA A 527 9.54 -30.74 -4.91
C ALA A 527 9.85 -30.22 -6.31
N PRO A 528 8.88 -29.67 -7.08
CA PRO A 528 9.17 -29.00 -8.33
C PRO A 528 9.89 -27.67 -8.10
N PRO A 529 10.69 -27.19 -9.08
CA PRO A 529 11.05 -25.77 -9.10
C PRO A 529 9.79 -24.93 -9.08
N HIS A 530 9.70 -23.94 -8.18
CA HIS A 530 8.51 -23.10 -8.04
C HIS A 530 8.87 -21.70 -7.58
N GLY A 531 7.97 -20.76 -7.82
CA GLY A 531 8.11 -19.39 -7.44
C GLY A 531 6.78 -18.65 -7.48
N GLY A 532 6.75 -17.50 -6.86
CA GLY A 532 5.55 -16.70 -6.79
C GLY A 532 5.80 -15.39 -6.09
N MET A 533 4.72 -14.74 -5.71
CA MET A 533 4.75 -13.45 -5.03
C MET A 533 3.49 -13.20 -4.23
N ALA A 534 3.52 -12.16 -3.43
CA ALA A 534 2.37 -11.63 -2.72
C ALA A 534 2.28 -10.12 -2.98
N ALA A 535 1.17 -9.68 -3.58
CA ALA A 535 0.90 -8.27 -3.82
C ALA A 535 -0.08 -7.74 -2.76
N GLY A 536 0.28 -6.64 -2.10
CA GLY A 536 -0.54 -5.99 -1.08
C GLY A 536 -1.77 -5.32 -1.70
N VAL A 537 -2.94 -5.96 -1.58
CA VAL A 537 -4.21 -5.44 -2.11
C VAL A 537 -4.50 -4.06 -1.53
N ASP A 538 -4.36 -3.91 -0.22
CA ASP A 538 -4.64 -2.65 0.47
C ASP A 538 -3.78 -1.50 -0.06
N ARG A 539 -2.50 -1.74 -0.30
CA ARG A 539 -1.57 -0.72 -0.81
C ARG A 539 -1.85 -0.35 -2.26
N ILE A 540 -2.20 -1.32 -3.11
CA ILE A 540 -2.61 -1.07 -4.50
C ILE A 540 -3.90 -0.23 -4.53
N VAL A 541 -4.90 -0.58 -3.72
CA VAL A 541 -6.15 0.18 -3.61
C VAL A 541 -5.89 1.59 -3.09
N MET A 542 -5.04 1.75 -2.08
CA MET A 542 -4.64 3.05 -1.53
C MET A 542 -4.08 3.98 -2.62
N LEU A 543 -3.14 3.47 -3.43
CA LEU A 543 -2.55 4.22 -4.53
C LEU A 543 -3.59 4.62 -5.59
N LEU A 544 -4.45 3.69 -5.99
CA LEU A 544 -5.48 3.92 -7.01
C LEU A 544 -6.61 4.84 -6.53
N CYS A 545 -6.94 4.81 -5.24
CA CYS A 545 -7.86 5.77 -4.63
C CYS A 545 -7.24 7.15 -4.35
N GLY A 546 -5.91 7.29 -4.47
CA GLY A 546 -5.20 8.54 -4.23
C GLY A 546 -5.22 8.98 -2.77
N THR A 547 -5.22 8.04 -1.83
CA THR A 547 -5.13 8.30 -0.39
C THR A 547 -3.79 7.79 0.17
N THR A 548 -3.38 8.33 1.31
CA THR A 548 -2.19 7.90 2.05
C THR A 548 -2.53 7.15 3.34
N ASN A 549 -3.82 6.94 3.60
CA ASN A 549 -4.31 6.29 4.82
C ASN A 549 -5.14 5.04 4.46
N LEU A 550 -4.67 3.86 4.83
CA LEU A 550 -5.35 2.59 4.57
C LEU A 550 -6.74 2.49 5.22
N ARG A 551 -7.03 3.24 6.27
CA ARG A 551 -8.37 3.29 6.89
C ARG A 551 -9.42 3.94 5.98
N GLU A 552 -9.00 4.73 4.98
CA GLU A 552 -9.89 5.30 3.96
C GLU A 552 -10.33 4.31 2.88
N ILE A 553 -9.73 3.11 2.85
CA ILE A 553 -10.04 2.05 1.87
C ILE A 553 -10.44 0.73 2.53
N SER A 554 -10.60 0.72 3.85
CA SER A 554 -10.98 -0.46 4.64
C SER A 554 -12.37 -0.28 5.24
N LEU A 555 -13.19 -1.35 5.26
CA LEU A 555 -14.58 -1.27 5.75
C LEU A 555 -14.64 -0.92 7.24
N PHE A 556 -14.07 -1.75 8.09
CA PHE A 556 -14.12 -1.64 9.55
C PHE A 556 -12.71 -1.77 10.14
N PRO A 557 -11.82 -0.78 9.92
CA PRO A 557 -10.46 -0.84 10.40
C PRO A 557 -10.38 -0.52 11.90
N MET A 558 -9.34 -1.06 12.56
CA MET A 558 -8.93 -0.60 13.88
C MET A 558 -8.29 0.80 13.80
N ASN A 559 -8.26 1.50 14.94
CA ASN A 559 -7.54 2.77 15.08
C ASN A 559 -6.03 2.55 15.26
N GLN A 560 -5.28 3.64 15.48
CA GLN A 560 -3.82 3.59 15.68
C GLN A 560 -3.39 2.92 17.01
N GLN A 561 -4.29 2.64 17.91
CA GLN A 561 -4.06 1.90 19.14
C GLN A 561 -4.47 0.42 19.02
N ALA A 562 -4.71 -0.06 17.80
CA ALA A 562 -5.19 -1.41 17.51
C ALA A 562 -6.51 -1.75 18.21
N MET A 563 -7.43 -0.77 18.28
CA MET A 563 -8.78 -0.93 18.85
C MET A 563 -9.85 -0.80 17.77
N ASP A 564 -10.79 -1.72 17.74
CA ASP A 564 -12.04 -1.59 17.00
C ASP A 564 -13.05 -0.81 17.86
N LEU A 565 -13.22 0.46 17.55
CA LEU A 565 -14.10 1.36 18.31
C LEU A 565 -15.59 1.11 18.07
N LEU A 566 -15.95 0.42 17.00
CA LEU A 566 -17.34 0.06 16.68
C LEU A 566 -17.76 -1.19 17.45
N MET A 567 -16.95 -2.25 17.40
CA MET A 567 -17.30 -3.53 18.02
C MET A 567 -16.72 -3.70 19.43
N GLY A 568 -15.85 -2.78 19.87
CA GLY A 568 -15.25 -2.80 21.21
C GLY A 568 -14.19 -3.89 21.38
N ALA A 569 -13.39 -4.15 20.34
CA ALA A 569 -12.26 -5.09 20.42
C ALA A 569 -10.93 -4.33 20.58
N PRO A 570 -9.95 -4.87 21.33
CA PRO A 570 -10.02 -6.10 22.14
C PRO A 570 -10.87 -5.90 23.41
N SER A 571 -11.46 -7.00 23.90
CA SER A 571 -12.29 -7.00 25.09
C SER A 571 -11.79 -8.04 26.11
N GLU A 572 -12.19 -7.88 27.36
CA GLU A 572 -11.84 -8.83 28.41
C GLU A 572 -12.52 -10.19 28.19
N ALA A 573 -11.75 -11.26 28.39
CA ALA A 573 -12.30 -12.61 28.41
C ALA A 573 -12.97 -12.89 29.77
N THR A 574 -14.11 -13.57 29.75
CA THR A 574 -14.80 -13.98 30.96
C THR A 574 -14.03 -15.04 31.75
N THR A 575 -14.22 -15.09 33.06
CA THR A 575 -13.60 -16.12 33.92
C THR A 575 -13.93 -17.54 33.45
N LYS A 576 -15.12 -17.76 32.89
CA LYS A 576 -15.52 -19.04 32.33
C LYS A 576 -14.67 -19.39 31.10
N GLN A 577 -14.52 -18.45 30.16
CA GLN A 577 -13.68 -18.65 28.95
C GLN A 577 -12.23 -18.93 29.34
N LEU A 578 -11.63 -18.17 30.25
CA LEU A 578 -10.25 -18.37 30.70
C LEU A 578 -10.08 -19.75 31.36
N ARG A 579 -11.04 -20.20 32.17
CA ARG A 579 -11.04 -21.52 32.77
C ARG A 579 -11.13 -22.63 31.73
N GLU A 580 -11.99 -22.51 30.75
CA GLU A 580 -12.16 -23.48 29.65
C GLU A 580 -10.89 -23.58 28.77
N LEU A 581 -10.16 -22.49 28.66
CA LEU A 581 -8.89 -22.41 27.91
C LEU A 581 -7.66 -22.77 28.77
N HIS A 582 -7.82 -23.00 30.05
CA HIS A 582 -6.73 -23.25 31.00
C HIS A 582 -5.69 -22.11 31.07
N ILE A 583 -6.15 -20.84 30.96
CA ILE A 583 -5.30 -19.64 30.93
C ILE A 583 -5.51 -18.81 32.20
N ARG A 584 -4.44 -18.17 32.66
CA ARG A 584 -4.48 -17.09 33.66
C ARG A 584 -3.90 -15.83 33.07
N VAL A 585 -4.60 -14.71 33.27
CA VAL A 585 -4.12 -13.39 32.86
C VAL A 585 -3.12 -12.90 33.90
N ASN A 586 -1.91 -12.55 33.45
CA ASN A 586 -0.89 -11.90 34.25
C ASN A 586 -0.72 -10.46 33.74
N LEU A 587 -1.30 -9.49 34.46
CA LEU A 587 -1.20 -8.09 34.07
C LEU A 587 0.17 -7.52 34.44
N PRO A 588 0.73 -6.58 33.65
CA PRO A 588 1.93 -5.85 34.03
C PRO A 588 1.72 -5.14 35.37
N GLN A 589 2.70 -5.20 36.24
CA GLN A 589 2.66 -4.38 37.46
C GLN A 589 2.76 -2.90 37.04
N LYS A 590 1.80 -2.09 37.49
CA LYS A 590 1.78 -0.65 37.24
C LYS A 590 2.95 0.05 37.94
#